data_b1c8c4ab87ae9705ea34fc7c1bb45dfa
#
_entry.id   b1c8c4ab87ae9705ea34fc7c1bb45dfa
#
_cell.length_a   1.000
_cell.length_b   1.000
_cell.length_c   1.000
_cell.angle_alpha   90.00
_cell.angle_beta   90.00
_cell.angle_gamma   90.00
#
_symmetry.space_group_name_H-M   'P 1'
#
loop_
_entity.id
_entity.type
_entity.pdbx_description
1 polymer ?
#
loop_
_entity_poly.entity_id
_entity_poly.type
_entity_poly.pdbx_seq_one_letter_code
_entity_poly.pdbx_strand_id
1 'polypeptide(L)'
;MALKAGQTLAFQEKNIIFAETRYSLFTINYSLFTTDMSELQDRYIRFDWAIKRLLRQKANFDVLEGFLTVFLGEPIRIIEILESEGNQESNDDKYNRVDIKARNSKDEIIIIEVQNTRELYYLERILYGVAKAITEHISLGDSYREVKKIYSISILYFDIGKGNDYLYHGQNRFIGVHTHDELQVNVKERNAFVTRTSASIFPEYILIRVNEFNSVAVTPLEEWMRYLKEGVISQDTTAPGLSQAREKLRYYSMSKAEQHAYFEHLNAIMIQNDVLTSAKEEGLQEGIQQGIQQGIQQGIQQGREIGREEGIQEERIKTAANLKKLEIETSLIAQATGLTPEEIENL
;
A
#
# COMPACT_ATOMS: atom_id res chain seq x y z
N MET A 1 -11.96 28.25 33.18
CA MET A 1 -13.16 27.49 32.75
C MET A 1 -13.28 27.33 31.22
N ALA A 2 -12.88 28.28 30.41
CA ALA A 2 -12.99 28.19 28.93
C ALA A 2 -12.07 27.14 28.28
N LEU A 3 -10.88 26.86 28.82
CA LEU A 3 -9.96 25.83 28.27
C LEU A 3 -10.48 24.39 28.41
N LYS A 4 -11.25 24.08 29.45
CA LYS A 4 -11.85 22.74 29.62
C LYS A 4 -13.01 22.50 28.65
N ALA A 5 -13.78 23.53 28.34
CA ALA A 5 -14.90 23.41 27.39
C ALA A 5 -14.43 23.17 25.96
N GLY A 6 -13.34 23.81 25.50
CA GLY A 6 -12.74 23.61 24.18
C GLY A 6 -12.17 22.21 23.98
N GLN A 7 -11.53 21.63 25.01
CA GLN A 7 -11.00 20.26 24.96
C GLN A 7 -12.12 19.20 24.90
N THR A 8 -13.24 19.43 25.56
CA THR A 8 -14.38 18.51 25.57
C THR A 8 -15.12 18.55 24.21
N LEU A 9 -15.24 19.72 23.57
CA LEU A 9 -15.83 19.84 22.22
C LEU A 9 -14.95 19.16 21.15
N ALA A 10 -13.65 19.40 21.15
CA ALA A 10 -12.72 18.77 20.20
C ALA A 10 -12.65 17.24 20.38
N PHE A 11 -12.87 16.73 21.59
CA PHE A 11 -12.96 15.30 21.88
C PHE A 11 -14.30 14.71 21.41
N GLN A 12 -15.40 15.45 21.50
CA GLN A 12 -16.69 15.03 20.98
C GLN A 12 -16.75 15.06 19.44
N GLU A 13 -16.22 16.11 18.80
CA GLU A 13 -16.16 16.16 17.33
C GLU A 13 -15.27 15.05 16.74
N LYS A 14 -14.12 14.73 17.35
CA LYS A 14 -13.29 13.60 16.95
C LYS A 14 -14.03 12.25 17.10
N ASN A 15 -14.79 12.07 18.18
CA ASN A 15 -15.57 10.85 18.37
C ASN A 15 -16.75 10.72 17.40
N ILE A 16 -17.33 11.84 16.93
CA ILE A 16 -18.38 11.83 15.92
C ILE A 16 -17.79 11.48 14.54
N ILE A 17 -16.66 12.07 14.15
CA ILE A 17 -15.95 11.72 12.89
C ILE A 17 -15.48 10.26 12.92
N PHE A 18 -15.00 9.76 14.06
CA PHE A 18 -14.64 8.34 14.25
C PHE A 18 -15.86 7.41 14.16
N ALA A 19 -17.01 7.81 14.71
CA ALA A 19 -18.24 7.04 14.63
C ALA A 19 -18.79 7.00 13.20
N GLU A 20 -18.76 8.11 12.46
CA GLU A 20 -19.21 8.16 11.06
C GLU A 20 -18.29 7.35 10.12
N THR A 21 -16.98 7.39 10.32
CA THR A 21 -16.03 6.56 9.57
C THR A 21 -16.21 5.07 9.89
N ARG A 22 -16.49 4.74 11.16
CA ARG A 22 -16.80 3.38 11.60
C ARG A 22 -18.14 2.88 11.02
N TYR A 23 -19.16 3.75 10.97
CA TYR A 23 -20.45 3.42 10.34
C TYR A 23 -20.32 3.20 8.83
N SER A 24 -19.51 3.98 8.12
CA SER A 24 -19.31 3.81 6.67
C SER A 24 -18.52 2.55 6.33
N LEU A 25 -17.46 2.21 7.08
CA LEU A 25 -16.70 0.97 6.90
C LEU A 25 -17.50 -0.27 7.34
N PHE A 26 -18.28 -0.17 8.41
CA PHE A 26 -19.17 -1.23 8.89
C PHE A 26 -20.34 -1.44 7.91
N THR A 27 -20.89 -0.38 7.34
CA THR A 27 -22.00 -0.45 6.37
C THR A 27 -21.55 -1.06 5.05
N ILE A 28 -20.32 -0.79 4.59
CA ILE A 28 -19.74 -1.41 3.38
C ILE A 28 -19.49 -2.90 3.61
N ASN A 29 -18.98 -3.31 4.78
CA ASN A 29 -18.75 -4.72 5.11
C ASN A 29 -20.04 -5.47 5.48
N TYR A 30 -20.97 -4.85 6.22
CA TYR A 30 -22.24 -5.49 6.60
C TYR A 30 -23.23 -5.59 5.43
N SER A 31 -23.20 -4.66 4.47
CA SER A 31 -24.02 -4.75 3.25
C SER A 31 -23.64 -5.97 2.40
N LEU A 32 -22.44 -6.52 2.57
CA LEU A 32 -22.03 -7.77 1.94
C LEU A 32 -22.71 -9.01 2.55
N PHE A 33 -23.21 -8.93 3.80
CA PHE A 33 -23.74 -10.09 4.54
C PHE A 33 -25.24 -9.99 4.88
N THR A 34 -25.81 -8.79 4.93
CA THR A 34 -27.25 -8.60 5.17
C THR A 34 -28.03 -8.40 3.87
N THR A 35 -27.35 -8.44 2.74
CA THR A 35 -28.00 -8.33 1.43
C THR A 35 -28.84 -9.57 1.20
N ASP A 36 -30.14 -9.36 0.99
CA ASP A 36 -31.10 -10.39 0.61
C ASP A 36 -30.53 -11.26 -0.52
N MET A 37 -30.75 -12.58 -0.45
CA MET A 37 -30.26 -13.53 -1.46
C MET A 37 -30.62 -13.14 -2.90
N SER A 38 -31.61 -12.26 -3.09
CA SER A 38 -31.98 -11.68 -4.37
C SER A 38 -30.95 -10.70 -4.97
N GLU A 39 -30.19 -9.97 -4.13
CA GLU A 39 -29.13 -9.06 -4.60
C GLU A 39 -27.83 -9.77 -4.95
N LEU A 40 -27.65 -11.02 -4.52
CA LEU A 40 -26.51 -11.85 -4.93
C LEU A 40 -26.59 -12.30 -6.39
N GLN A 41 -27.77 -12.19 -7.03
CA GLN A 41 -27.99 -12.67 -8.40
C GLN A 41 -27.13 -11.95 -9.45
N ASP A 42 -26.71 -10.70 -9.22
CA ASP A 42 -25.90 -9.91 -10.13
C ASP A 42 -24.45 -9.73 -9.65
N ARG A 43 -24.01 -10.43 -8.60
CA ARG A 43 -22.62 -10.35 -8.15
C ARG A 43 -21.73 -11.32 -8.89
N TYR A 44 -20.59 -10.79 -9.31
CA TYR A 44 -19.53 -11.56 -9.94
C TYR A 44 -18.55 -12.05 -8.87
N ILE A 45 -17.95 -13.20 -9.15
CA ILE A 45 -16.92 -13.79 -8.28
C ILE A 45 -15.73 -12.85 -8.20
N ARG A 46 -15.21 -12.63 -7.00
CA ARG A 46 -14.01 -11.81 -6.80
C ARG A 46 -12.83 -12.34 -7.60
N PHE A 47 -12.05 -11.43 -8.16
CA PHE A 47 -10.93 -11.77 -9.03
C PHE A 47 -9.84 -12.58 -8.32
N ASP A 48 -9.58 -12.33 -7.03
CA ASP A 48 -8.61 -13.05 -6.22
C ASP A 48 -8.94 -14.56 -6.08
N TRP A 49 -10.22 -14.90 -6.02
CA TRP A 49 -10.67 -16.29 -6.04
C TRP A 49 -10.68 -16.84 -7.46
N ALA A 50 -11.18 -16.06 -8.43
CA ALA A 50 -11.29 -16.48 -9.81
C ALA A 50 -9.92 -16.81 -10.43
N ILE A 51 -8.89 -16.00 -10.16
CA ILE A 51 -7.55 -16.19 -10.70
C ILE A 51 -6.94 -17.51 -10.27
N LYS A 52 -7.18 -17.92 -9.02
CA LYS A 52 -6.64 -19.18 -8.45
C LYS A 52 -7.35 -20.43 -8.96
N ARG A 53 -8.62 -20.31 -9.32
CA ARG A 53 -9.49 -21.47 -9.58
C ARG A 53 -9.98 -21.57 -11.02
N LEU A 54 -10.34 -20.46 -11.63
CA LEU A 54 -11.03 -20.43 -12.94
C LEU A 54 -10.14 -19.94 -14.06
N LEU A 55 -9.38 -18.87 -13.86
CA LEU A 55 -8.63 -18.20 -14.93
C LEU A 55 -7.38 -18.97 -15.38
N ARG A 56 -6.97 -19.99 -14.65
CA ARG A 56 -5.92 -20.94 -15.07
C ARG A 56 -6.41 -21.93 -16.15
N GLN A 57 -7.71 -22.04 -16.36
CA GLN A 57 -8.28 -22.93 -17.36
C GLN A 57 -8.28 -22.25 -18.72
N LYS A 58 -7.84 -22.97 -19.76
CA LYS A 58 -7.72 -22.45 -21.15
C LYS A 58 -9.03 -21.85 -21.67
N ALA A 59 -10.17 -22.38 -21.24
CA ALA A 59 -11.50 -21.88 -21.62
C ALA A 59 -11.79 -20.46 -21.11
N ASN A 60 -11.01 -19.96 -20.16
CA ASN A 60 -11.19 -18.64 -19.51
C ASN A 60 -10.04 -17.67 -19.79
N PHE A 61 -9.13 -18.02 -20.72
CA PHE A 61 -7.99 -17.17 -21.05
C PHE A 61 -8.41 -15.81 -21.61
N ASP A 62 -9.54 -15.71 -22.29
CA ASP A 62 -10.08 -14.46 -22.81
C ASP A 62 -10.34 -13.40 -21.72
N VAL A 63 -10.74 -13.81 -20.50
CA VAL A 63 -10.86 -12.92 -19.35
C VAL A 63 -9.47 -12.41 -18.92
N LEU A 64 -8.51 -13.33 -18.79
CA LEU A 64 -7.16 -13.01 -18.37
C LEU A 64 -6.40 -12.19 -19.43
N GLU A 65 -6.55 -12.53 -20.70
CA GLU A 65 -6.00 -11.78 -21.84
C GLU A 65 -6.55 -10.36 -21.89
N GLY A 66 -7.86 -10.19 -21.64
CA GLY A 66 -8.49 -8.88 -21.57
C GLY A 66 -7.95 -8.02 -20.41
N PHE A 67 -7.84 -8.59 -19.22
CA PHE A 67 -7.18 -7.94 -18.08
C PHE A 67 -5.76 -7.49 -18.44
N LEU A 68 -4.94 -8.41 -18.94
CA LEU A 68 -3.55 -8.12 -19.29
C LEU A 68 -3.43 -7.07 -20.41
N THR A 69 -4.30 -7.12 -21.41
CA THR A 69 -4.34 -6.14 -22.51
C THR A 69 -4.56 -4.73 -22.00
N VAL A 70 -5.45 -4.55 -21.02
CA VAL A 70 -5.74 -3.24 -20.43
C VAL A 70 -4.58 -2.74 -19.58
N PHE A 71 -4.00 -3.59 -18.73
CA PHE A 71 -2.95 -3.15 -17.79
C PHE A 71 -1.57 -3.03 -18.45
N LEU A 72 -1.28 -3.78 -19.50
CA LEU A 72 -0.03 -3.69 -20.26
C LEU A 72 -0.11 -2.70 -21.42
N GLY A 73 -1.32 -2.25 -21.78
CA GLY A 73 -1.53 -1.28 -22.86
C GLY A 73 -1.32 -1.84 -24.27
N GLU A 74 -1.23 -3.16 -24.42
CA GLU A 74 -1.06 -3.84 -25.71
C GLU A 74 -1.84 -5.17 -25.73
N PRO A 75 -2.27 -5.64 -26.91
CA PRO A 75 -2.98 -6.92 -27.03
C PRO A 75 -2.12 -8.09 -26.55
N ILE A 76 -2.61 -8.81 -25.55
CA ILE A 76 -1.94 -9.99 -24.98
C ILE A 76 -2.70 -11.25 -25.37
N ARG A 77 -1.96 -12.27 -25.81
CA ARG A 77 -2.49 -13.61 -26.05
C ARG A 77 -1.67 -14.63 -25.27
N ILE A 78 -2.33 -15.39 -24.41
CA ILE A 78 -1.72 -16.44 -23.59
C ILE A 78 -1.61 -17.73 -24.44
N ILE A 79 -0.42 -18.29 -24.48
CA ILE A 79 -0.17 -19.59 -25.12
C ILE A 79 -0.36 -20.71 -24.11
N GLU A 80 0.23 -20.53 -22.90
CA GLU A 80 0.14 -21.55 -21.85
C GLU A 80 0.26 -20.95 -20.46
N ILE A 81 -0.25 -21.66 -19.47
CA ILE A 81 0.02 -21.43 -18.06
C ILE A 81 1.18 -22.34 -17.66
N LEU A 82 2.20 -21.74 -17.08
CA LEU A 82 3.40 -22.42 -16.58
C LEU A 82 3.16 -22.88 -15.12
N GLU A 83 4.06 -23.73 -14.61
CA GLU A 83 4.05 -24.05 -13.19
C GLU A 83 4.27 -22.79 -12.37
N SER A 84 3.39 -22.60 -11.39
CA SER A 84 3.37 -21.42 -10.52
C SER A 84 4.23 -21.60 -9.27
N GLU A 85 4.70 -22.81 -9.02
CA GLU A 85 5.61 -23.15 -7.93
C GLU A 85 7.03 -23.17 -8.50
N GLY A 86 7.91 -22.29 -8.01
CA GLY A 86 9.31 -22.29 -8.41
C GLY A 86 9.96 -23.58 -7.98
N ASN A 87 10.70 -24.23 -8.88
CA ASN A 87 11.46 -25.43 -8.55
C ASN A 87 12.44 -25.14 -7.43
N GLN A 88 12.38 -25.91 -6.34
CA GLN A 88 13.44 -25.99 -5.36
C GLN A 88 14.55 -26.85 -5.97
N GLU A 89 15.64 -26.24 -6.43
CA GLU A 89 16.83 -26.96 -6.89
C GLU A 89 17.63 -27.53 -5.72
N SER A 90 17.47 -26.92 -4.53
CA SER A 90 18.06 -27.38 -3.28
C SER A 90 17.08 -27.23 -2.12
N ASN A 91 17.28 -27.99 -1.02
CA ASN A 91 16.47 -27.87 0.21
C ASN A 91 16.60 -26.49 0.89
N ASP A 92 17.63 -25.71 0.52
CA ASP A 92 17.91 -24.39 1.07
C ASP A 92 17.28 -23.26 0.23
N ASP A 93 16.72 -23.56 -0.95
CA ASP A 93 16.05 -22.58 -1.79
C ASP A 93 14.72 -22.14 -1.17
N LYS A 94 14.53 -20.82 -1.10
CA LYS A 94 13.29 -20.24 -0.64
C LYS A 94 12.18 -20.59 -1.62
N TYR A 95 11.14 -21.25 -1.12
CA TYR A 95 9.95 -21.57 -1.89
C TYR A 95 9.23 -20.28 -2.35
N ASN A 96 9.00 -20.17 -3.66
CA ASN A 96 8.24 -19.06 -4.23
C ASN A 96 7.07 -19.60 -5.03
N ARG A 97 5.85 -19.24 -4.60
CA ARG A 97 4.61 -19.59 -5.27
C ARG A 97 3.92 -18.32 -5.73
N VAL A 98 3.59 -18.27 -7.01
CA VAL A 98 2.80 -17.18 -7.61
C VAL A 98 1.40 -17.69 -7.98
N ASP A 99 0.42 -16.79 -8.08
CA ASP A 99 -0.95 -17.21 -8.40
C ASP A 99 -1.08 -17.67 -9.86
N ILE A 100 -0.48 -16.92 -10.79
CA ILE A 100 -0.36 -17.32 -12.20
C ILE A 100 1.03 -17.00 -12.70
N LYS A 101 1.62 -17.92 -13.44
CA LYS A 101 2.76 -17.72 -14.34
C LYS A 101 2.36 -18.17 -15.73
N ALA A 102 2.42 -17.29 -16.71
CA ALA A 102 1.95 -17.54 -18.08
C ALA A 102 3.01 -17.15 -19.09
N ARG A 103 2.95 -17.78 -20.27
CA ARG A 103 3.74 -17.39 -21.43
C ARG A 103 2.81 -16.86 -22.53
N ASN A 104 3.13 -15.68 -23.05
CA ASN A 104 2.36 -15.07 -24.12
C ASN A 104 2.88 -15.43 -25.52
N SER A 105 2.20 -14.93 -26.55
CA SER A 105 2.55 -15.19 -27.96
C SER A 105 3.86 -14.54 -28.42
N LYS A 106 4.42 -13.63 -27.65
CA LYS A 106 5.75 -13.02 -27.87
C LYS A 106 6.87 -13.76 -27.14
N ASP A 107 6.56 -14.90 -26.52
CA ASP A 107 7.49 -15.69 -25.70
C ASP A 107 7.96 -14.95 -24.43
N GLU A 108 7.16 -14.02 -23.94
CA GLU A 108 7.39 -13.28 -22.70
C GLU A 108 6.68 -13.95 -21.53
N ILE A 109 7.24 -13.82 -20.34
CA ILE A 109 6.70 -14.41 -19.11
C ILE A 109 5.87 -13.36 -18.36
N ILE A 110 4.67 -13.74 -17.96
CA ILE A 110 3.77 -12.90 -17.19
C ILE A 110 3.50 -13.58 -15.84
N ILE A 111 3.84 -12.88 -14.76
CA ILE A 111 3.60 -13.31 -13.40
C ILE A 111 2.48 -12.44 -12.83
N ILE A 112 1.46 -13.06 -12.25
CA ILE A 112 0.38 -12.35 -11.56
C ILE A 112 0.29 -12.88 -10.13
N GLU A 113 0.30 -11.97 -9.17
CA GLU A 113 0.07 -12.23 -7.77
C GLU A 113 -1.10 -11.39 -7.25
N VAL A 114 -1.97 -12.01 -6.46
CA VAL A 114 -3.06 -11.32 -5.77
C VAL A 114 -2.86 -11.48 -4.28
N GLN A 115 -2.63 -10.35 -3.61
CA GLN A 115 -2.29 -10.35 -2.20
C GLN A 115 -3.35 -9.59 -1.39
N ASN A 116 -4.01 -10.32 -0.48
CA ASN A 116 -5.06 -9.76 0.38
C ASN A 116 -4.52 -9.24 1.72
N THR A 117 -3.36 -9.74 2.16
CA THR A 117 -2.73 -9.40 3.43
C THR A 117 -1.47 -8.60 3.26
N ARG A 118 -1.23 -7.68 4.21
CA ARG A 118 0.01 -6.90 4.23
C ARG A 118 1.22 -7.78 4.46
N GLU A 119 2.23 -7.59 3.61
CA GLU A 119 3.54 -8.21 3.71
C GLU A 119 4.60 -7.10 3.72
N LEU A 120 5.45 -7.07 4.76
CA LEU A 120 6.40 -5.95 4.99
C LEU A 120 7.48 -5.87 3.91
N TYR A 121 7.91 -7.00 3.38
CA TYR A 121 8.99 -7.11 2.38
C TYR A 121 8.45 -7.54 1.02
N TYR A 122 7.30 -6.96 0.63
CA TYR A 122 6.61 -7.39 -0.58
C TYR A 122 7.40 -7.06 -1.86
N LEU A 123 8.08 -5.91 -1.91
CA LEU A 123 8.89 -5.55 -3.09
C LEU A 123 10.09 -6.48 -3.27
N GLU A 124 10.74 -6.87 -2.19
CA GLU A 124 11.81 -7.85 -2.20
C GLU A 124 11.30 -9.23 -2.65
N ARG A 125 10.10 -9.59 -2.24
CA ARG A 125 9.46 -10.84 -2.66
C ARG A 125 9.21 -10.87 -4.16
N ILE A 126 8.60 -9.82 -4.76
CA ILE A 126 8.36 -9.79 -6.20
C ILE A 126 9.65 -9.73 -7.00
N LEU A 127 10.68 -9.01 -6.50
CA LEU A 127 12.01 -9.02 -7.09
C LEU A 127 12.62 -10.43 -7.11
N TYR A 128 12.55 -11.15 -5.98
CA TYR A 128 13.02 -12.54 -5.90
C TYR A 128 12.24 -13.45 -6.85
N GLY A 129 10.90 -13.31 -6.93
CA GLY A 129 10.05 -14.08 -7.84
C GLY A 129 10.41 -13.88 -9.32
N VAL A 130 10.71 -12.65 -9.71
CA VAL A 130 11.18 -12.32 -11.06
C VAL A 130 12.57 -12.92 -11.33
N ALA A 131 13.50 -12.80 -10.38
CA ALA A 131 14.85 -13.37 -10.51
C ALA A 131 14.78 -14.90 -10.67
N LYS A 132 13.95 -15.57 -9.90
CA LYS A 132 13.70 -17.01 -10.00
C LYS A 132 13.13 -17.38 -11.39
N ALA A 133 12.14 -16.64 -11.87
CA ALA A 133 11.56 -16.87 -13.20
C ALA A 133 12.59 -16.66 -14.34
N ILE A 134 13.56 -15.75 -14.18
CA ILE A 134 14.65 -15.59 -15.15
C ILE A 134 15.52 -16.86 -15.16
N THR A 135 15.94 -17.34 -13.99
CA THR A 135 16.85 -18.50 -13.87
C THR A 135 16.19 -19.81 -14.30
N GLU A 136 14.90 -19.96 -14.12
CA GLU A 136 14.13 -21.13 -14.57
C GLU A 136 14.02 -21.27 -16.10
N HIS A 137 14.24 -20.18 -16.83
CA HIS A 137 14.07 -20.14 -18.28
C HIS A 137 15.41 -19.98 -19.03
N ILE A 138 16.53 -20.11 -18.35
CA ILE A 138 17.89 -20.12 -18.95
C ILE A 138 18.72 -21.21 -18.31
N SER A 139 19.36 -22.04 -19.13
CA SER A 139 20.18 -23.15 -18.69
C SER A 139 21.68 -22.88 -18.86
N LEU A 140 22.51 -23.67 -18.20
CA LEU A 140 23.94 -23.60 -18.39
C LEU A 140 24.33 -23.89 -19.85
N GLY A 141 25.02 -22.94 -20.46
CA GLY A 141 25.41 -23.02 -21.87
C GLY A 141 24.49 -22.27 -22.84
N ASP A 142 23.31 -21.83 -22.39
CA ASP A 142 22.44 -21.01 -23.19
C ASP A 142 23.02 -19.61 -23.43
N SER A 143 22.66 -19.02 -24.54
CA SER A 143 22.97 -17.61 -24.81
C SER A 143 22.14 -16.70 -23.93
N TYR A 144 22.72 -15.60 -23.39
CA TYR A 144 21.96 -14.56 -22.69
C TYR A 144 20.82 -13.95 -23.54
N ARG A 145 20.80 -14.20 -24.83
CA ARG A 145 19.68 -13.83 -25.74
C ARG A 145 18.38 -14.57 -25.37
N GLU A 146 18.49 -15.73 -24.72
CA GLU A 146 17.35 -16.56 -24.32
C GLU A 146 16.66 -16.06 -23.04
N VAL A 147 17.24 -15.06 -22.35
CA VAL A 147 16.59 -14.39 -21.21
C VAL A 147 15.29 -13.76 -21.69
N LYS A 148 14.18 -14.18 -21.09
CA LYS A 148 12.84 -13.73 -21.47
C LYS A 148 12.50 -12.41 -20.80
N LYS A 149 11.75 -11.55 -21.51
CA LYS A 149 11.08 -10.41 -20.90
C LYS A 149 10.06 -10.91 -19.88
N ILE A 150 10.01 -10.27 -18.70
CA ILE A 150 9.08 -10.62 -17.63
C ILE A 150 8.22 -9.42 -17.26
N TYR A 151 6.92 -9.64 -17.15
CA TYR A 151 5.96 -8.73 -16.54
C TYR A 151 5.55 -9.28 -15.17
N SER A 152 5.72 -8.51 -14.12
CA SER A 152 5.30 -8.85 -12.75
C SER A 152 4.14 -7.94 -12.36
N ILE A 153 2.95 -8.50 -12.25
CA ILE A 153 1.70 -7.80 -11.95
C ILE A 153 1.25 -8.18 -10.56
N SER A 154 1.16 -7.20 -9.67
CA SER A 154 0.74 -7.37 -8.28
C SER A 154 -0.60 -6.67 -8.03
N ILE A 155 -1.61 -7.43 -7.66
CA ILE A 155 -2.95 -6.94 -7.31
C ILE A 155 -3.05 -6.92 -5.78
N LEU A 156 -3.03 -5.72 -5.19
CA LEU A 156 -2.87 -5.51 -3.77
C LEU A 156 -4.16 -5.00 -3.14
N TYR A 157 -4.71 -5.77 -2.21
CA TYR A 157 -5.86 -5.41 -1.38
C TYR A 157 -5.45 -4.89 0.00
N PHE A 158 -4.18 -4.48 0.15
CA PHE A 158 -3.64 -3.87 1.37
C PHE A 158 -2.86 -2.60 1.03
N ASP A 159 -2.64 -1.75 2.03
CA ASP A 159 -1.80 -0.56 1.89
C ASP A 159 -0.32 -0.94 1.94
N ILE A 160 0.37 -0.83 0.80
CA ILE A 160 1.81 -1.10 0.66
C ILE A 160 2.67 0.09 1.13
N GLY A 161 2.10 1.29 1.21
CA GLY A 161 2.82 2.49 1.58
C GLY A 161 2.23 3.78 1.00
N LYS A 162 2.95 4.89 1.14
CA LYS A 162 2.50 6.21 0.72
C LYS A 162 2.59 6.40 -0.79
N GLY A 163 1.56 6.98 -1.37
CA GLY A 163 1.47 7.32 -2.78
C GLY A 163 0.05 7.76 -3.12
N ASN A 164 -0.14 8.59 -4.15
CA ASN A 164 -1.42 9.21 -4.48
C ASN A 164 -2.17 8.50 -5.62
N ASP A 165 -1.55 7.47 -6.22
CA ASP A 165 -2.14 6.75 -7.34
C ASP A 165 -2.51 5.31 -6.93
N TYR A 166 -3.46 4.74 -7.64
CA TYR A 166 -3.86 3.33 -7.51
C TYR A 166 -3.09 2.39 -8.45
N LEU A 167 -2.37 2.94 -9.44
CA LEU A 167 -1.58 2.17 -10.41
C LEU A 167 -0.16 2.72 -10.50
N TYR A 168 0.82 1.86 -10.25
CA TYR A 168 2.24 2.19 -10.39
C TYR A 168 2.89 1.27 -11.40
N HIS A 169 3.67 1.86 -12.32
CA HIS A 169 4.41 1.16 -13.36
C HIS A 169 5.91 1.36 -13.17
N GLY A 170 6.64 0.30 -12.92
CA GLY A 170 8.09 0.28 -12.76
C GLY A 170 8.78 -0.29 -13.99
N GLN A 171 9.63 0.51 -14.62
CA GLN A 171 10.47 0.14 -15.76
C GLN A 171 11.92 0.53 -15.51
N ASN A 172 12.86 -0.29 -16.01
CA ASN A 172 14.26 0.07 -16.03
C ASN A 172 14.60 0.83 -17.31
N ARG A 173 15.05 2.08 -17.14
CA ARG A 173 15.49 2.96 -18.24
C ARG A 173 16.89 3.47 -17.93
N PHE A 174 17.79 3.42 -18.90
CA PHE A 174 19.11 4.03 -18.80
C PHE A 174 19.07 5.40 -19.45
N ILE A 175 19.11 6.44 -18.62
CA ILE A 175 19.03 7.83 -19.06
C ILE A 175 20.42 8.46 -18.95
N GLY A 176 20.87 9.12 -20.01
CA GLY A 176 22.12 9.84 -20.06
C GLY A 176 22.18 10.94 -18.98
N VAL A 177 23.21 10.94 -18.13
CA VAL A 177 23.33 11.87 -17.00
C VAL A 177 23.44 13.33 -17.48
N HIS A 178 24.03 13.55 -18.65
CA HIS A 178 24.26 14.87 -19.17
C HIS A 178 23.31 15.31 -20.29
N THR A 179 22.88 14.34 -21.10
CA THR A 179 22.08 14.60 -22.32
C THR A 179 20.60 14.29 -22.13
N HIS A 180 20.24 13.55 -21.06
CA HIS A 180 18.87 13.12 -20.73
C HIS A 180 18.18 12.27 -21.83
N ASP A 181 18.95 11.75 -22.79
CA ASP A 181 18.47 10.79 -23.78
C ASP A 181 18.40 9.37 -23.19
N GLU A 182 17.60 8.53 -23.79
CA GLU A 182 17.50 7.12 -23.40
C GLU A 182 18.47 6.28 -24.21
N LEU A 183 19.32 5.49 -23.51
CA LEU A 183 20.26 4.58 -24.13
C LEU A 183 19.53 3.52 -24.95
N GLN A 184 19.91 3.40 -26.20
CA GLN A 184 19.46 2.36 -27.10
C GLN A 184 20.60 1.40 -27.40
N VAL A 185 20.32 0.10 -27.32
CA VAL A 185 21.32 -0.95 -27.58
C VAL A 185 21.03 -1.67 -28.89
N ASN A 186 22.09 -1.92 -29.66
CA ASN A 186 21.97 -2.71 -30.88
C ASN A 186 22.11 -4.19 -30.54
N VAL A 187 21.08 -4.98 -30.82
CA VAL A 187 21.07 -6.42 -30.67
C VAL A 187 20.99 -7.12 -32.02
N LYS A 188 21.63 -8.27 -32.16
CA LYS A 188 21.54 -9.06 -33.38
C LYS A 188 20.36 -10.02 -33.27
N GLU A 189 19.36 -9.85 -34.12
CA GLU A 189 18.22 -10.75 -34.26
C GLU A 189 18.26 -11.43 -35.61
N ARG A 190 18.36 -12.77 -35.59
CA ARG A 190 18.53 -13.57 -36.83
C ARG A 190 19.67 -13.02 -37.70
N ASN A 191 19.38 -12.35 -38.78
CA ASN A 191 20.34 -11.78 -39.74
C ASN A 191 20.37 -10.24 -39.75
N ALA A 192 19.69 -9.55 -38.82
CA ALA A 192 19.58 -8.10 -38.76
C ALA A 192 20.02 -7.55 -37.39
N PHE A 193 20.57 -6.34 -37.40
CA PHE A 193 20.71 -5.57 -36.17
C PHE A 193 19.44 -4.77 -35.90
N VAL A 194 18.90 -4.91 -34.71
CA VAL A 194 17.70 -4.21 -34.25
C VAL A 194 18.07 -3.36 -33.05
N THR A 195 17.56 -2.17 -32.98
CA THR A 195 17.75 -1.27 -31.84
C THR A 195 16.67 -1.53 -30.80
N ARG A 196 17.07 -1.71 -29.54
CA ARG A 196 16.16 -1.93 -28.41
C ARG A 196 16.48 -0.98 -27.28
N THR A 197 15.44 -0.57 -26.54
CA THR A 197 15.57 0.11 -25.26
C THR A 197 15.76 -0.89 -24.13
N SER A 198 16.31 -0.46 -22.99
CA SER A 198 16.42 -1.30 -21.79
C SER A 198 15.04 -1.79 -21.31
N ALA A 199 14.01 -0.96 -21.42
CA ALA A 199 12.64 -1.33 -21.06
C ALA A 199 12.13 -2.57 -21.80
N SER A 200 12.58 -2.83 -23.05
CA SER A 200 12.18 -4.02 -23.80
C SER A 200 12.89 -5.32 -23.37
N ILE A 201 13.90 -5.23 -22.50
CA ILE A 201 14.72 -6.37 -22.05
C ILE A 201 14.50 -6.64 -20.55
N PHE A 202 14.56 -5.59 -19.74
CA PHE A 202 14.44 -5.69 -18.27
C PHE A 202 13.00 -5.99 -17.85
N PRO A 203 12.81 -6.62 -16.68
CA PRO A 203 11.47 -6.84 -16.13
C PRO A 203 10.69 -5.55 -15.95
N GLU A 204 9.38 -5.66 -16.10
CA GLU A 204 8.43 -4.59 -15.78
C GLU A 204 7.57 -5.00 -14.59
N TYR A 205 7.31 -4.03 -13.70
CA TYR A 205 6.54 -4.22 -12.50
C TYR A 205 5.29 -3.34 -12.54
N ILE A 206 4.13 -3.94 -12.32
CA ILE A 206 2.85 -3.24 -12.27
C ILE A 206 2.23 -3.51 -10.90
N LEU A 207 2.06 -2.46 -10.10
CA LEU A 207 1.45 -2.53 -8.77
C LEU A 207 0.05 -1.90 -8.85
N ILE A 208 -0.96 -2.69 -8.57
CA ILE A 208 -2.37 -2.30 -8.59
C ILE A 208 -2.86 -2.23 -7.14
N ARG A 209 -3.05 -1.01 -6.61
CA ARG A 209 -3.54 -0.74 -5.25
C ARG A 209 -5.06 -0.64 -5.29
N VAL A 210 -5.75 -1.77 -5.18
CA VAL A 210 -7.20 -1.87 -5.40
C VAL A 210 -7.99 -0.95 -4.47
N ASN A 211 -7.61 -0.87 -3.19
CA ASN A 211 -8.32 -0.08 -2.20
C ASN A 211 -8.21 1.44 -2.43
N GLU A 212 -7.15 1.89 -3.10
CA GLU A 212 -6.90 3.30 -3.39
C GLU A 212 -7.70 3.83 -4.60
N PHE A 213 -8.32 2.95 -5.38
CA PHE A 213 -9.19 3.37 -6.47
C PHE A 213 -10.44 4.06 -5.92
N ASN A 214 -10.67 5.31 -6.32
CA ASN A 214 -11.77 6.15 -5.86
C ASN A 214 -12.44 6.95 -7.00
N SER A 215 -12.14 6.61 -8.25
CA SER A 215 -12.64 7.32 -9.43
C SER A 215 -13.89 6.65 -10.00
N VAL A 216 -14.63 7.39 -10.81
CA VAL A 216 -15.74 6.86 -11.62
C VAL A 216 -15.14 6.06 -12.78
N ALA A 217 -15.64 4.85 -13.01
CA ALA A 217 -15.18 3.98 -14.08
C ALA A 217 -15.66 4.50 -15.45
N VAL A 218 -14.77 5.16 -16.19
CA VAL A 218 -15.02 5.74 -17.53
C VAL A 218 -14.17 5.06 -18.60
N THR A 219 -12.98 4.63 -18.25
CA THR A 219 -12.04 3.95 -19.15
C THR A 219 -12.04 2.44 -18.91
N PRO A 220 -11.58 1.61 -19.87
CA PRO A 220 -11.41 0.16 -19.68
C PRO A 220 -10.58 -0.19 -18.44
N LEU A 221 -9.56 0.61 -18.10
CA LEU A 221 -8.74 0.43 -16.90
C LEU A 221 -9.57 0.63 -15.62
N GLU A 222 -10.35 1.69 -15.56
CA GLU A 222 -11.19 2.01 -14.42
C GLU A 222 -12.36 1.04 -14.25
N GLU A 223 -12.90 0.51 -15.36
CA GLU A 223 -13.90 -0.56 -15.31
C GLU A 223 -13.32 -1.83 -14.67
N TRP A 224 -12.08 -2.21 -15.02
CA TRP A 224 -11.37 -3.29 -14.35
C TRP A 224 -11.09 -3.00 -12.88
N MET A 225 -10.67 -1.77 -12.55
CA MET A 225 -10.46 -1.36 -11.15
C MET A 225 -11.74 -1.45 -10.33
N ARG A 226 -12.87 -1.04 -10.89
CA ARG A 226 -14.18 -1.17 -10.26
C ARG A 226 -14.55 -2.64 -10.02
N TYR A 227 -14.33 -3.50 -11.00
CA TYR A 227 -14.57 -4.92 -10.82
C TYR A 227 -13.66 -5.53 -9.73
N LEU A 228 -12.37 -5.20 -9.73
CA LEU A 228 -11.44 -5.67 -8.71
C LEU A 228 -11.85 -5.24 -7.30
N LYS A 229 -12.30 -3.99 -7.15
CA LYS A 229 -12.65 -3.40 -5.85
C LYS A 229 -14.04 -3.81 -5.37
N GLU A 230 -15.04 -3.72 -6.23
CA GLU A 230 -16.46 -3.81 -5.88
C GLU A 230 -17.13 -5.10 -6.33
N GLY A 231 -16.51 -5.86 -7.23
CA GLY A 231 -17.12 -7.06 -7.85
C GLY A 231 -18.23 -6.71 -8.84
N VAL A 232 -18.27 -5.47 -9.35
CA VAL A 232 -19.33 -4.97 -10.25
C VAL A 232 -18.80 -4.85 -11.67
N ILE A 233 -19.56 -5.39 -12.64
CA ILE A 233 -19.26 -5.27 -14.08
C ILE A 233 -20.49 -4.64 -14.74
N SER A 234 -20.28 -3.52 -15.43
CA SER A 234 -21.37 -2.84 -16.15
C SER A 234 -21.96 -3.72 -17.27
N GLN A 235 -23.24 -3.57 -17.55
CA GLN A 235 -23.90 -4.32 -18.63
C GLN A 235 -23.42 -3.90 -20.02
N ASP A 236 -23.03 -2.64 -20.14
CA ASP A 236 -22.54 -1.98 -21.36
C ASP A 236 -21.02 -1.87 -21.43
N THR A 237 -20.30 -2.67 -20.61
CA THR A 237 -18.83 -2.66 -20.58
C THR A 237 -18.23 -2.88 -21.96
N THR A 238 -17.25 -2.04 -22.29
CA THR A 238 -16.43 -2.14 -23.50
C THR A 238 -15.00 -2.61 -23.19
N ALA A 239 -14.68 -2.77 -21.91
CA ALA A 239 -13.36 -3.18 -21.48
C ALA A 239 -13.05 -4.62 -21.94
N PRO A 240 -11.91 -4.85 -22.60
CA PRO A 240 -11.48 -6.19 -23.00
C PRO A 240 -11.54 -7.16 -21.82
N GLY A 241 -12.15 -8.33 -22.02
CA GLY A 241 -12.25 -9.40 -21.04
C GLY A 241 -13.38 -9.26 -20.01
N LEU A 242 -13.92 -8.06 -19.75
CA LEU A 242 -14.98 -7.88 -18.75
C LEU A 242 -16.33 -8.41 -19.20
N SER A 243 -16.66 -8.34 -20.50
CA SER A 243 -17.87 -8.98 -21.03
C SER A 243 -17.84 -10.49 -20.84
N GLN A 244 -16.69 -11.13 -21.12
CA GLN A 244 -16.46 -12.54 -20.89
C GLN A 244 -16.46 -12.88 -19.39
N ALA A 245 -15.85 -12.03 -18.56
CA ALA A 245 -15.88 -12.18 -17.10
C ALA A 245 -17.33 -12.18 -16.57
N ARG A 246 -18.19 -11.31 -17.10
CA ARG A 246 -19.60 -11.24 -16.75
C ARG A 246 -20.35 -12.54 -17.03
N GLU A 247 -20.00 -13.25 -18.09
CA GLU A 247 -20.61 -14.54 -18.42
C GLU A 247 -20.06 -15.68 -17.56
N LYS A 248 -18.72 -15.70 -17.39
CA LYS A 248 -18.01 -16.83 -16.80
C LYS A 248 -17.86 -16.77 -15.28
N LEU A 249 -17.89 -15.58 -14.69
CA LEU A 249 -17.67 -15.36 -13.25
C LEU A 249 -18.95 -15.11 -12.47
N ARG A 250 -20.08 -15.60 -12.94
CA ARG A 250 -21.35 -15.52 -12.19
C ARG A 250 -21.36 -16.54 -11.06
N TYR A 251 -21.66 -16.08 -9.84
CA TYR A 251 -21.77 -16.94 -8.66
C TYR A 251 -22.72 -18.13 -8.88
N TYR A 252 -23.85 -17.91 -9.54
CA TYR A 252 -24.86 -18.96 -9.77
C TYR A 252 -24.48 -19.98 -10.83
N SER A 253 -23.44 -19.75 -11.63
CA SER A 253 -22.93 -20.76 -12.57
C SER A 253 -22.05 -21.80 -11.88
N MET A 254 -21.70 -21.59 -10.61
CA MET A 254 -20.87 -22.47 -9.83
C MET A 254 -21.68 -23.65 -9.27
N SER A 255 -21.02 -24.81 -9.13
CA SER A 255 -21.56 -25.93 -8.37
C SER A 255 -21.75 -25.54 -6.89
N LYS A 256 -22.63 -26.25 -6.18
CA LYS A 256 -22.83 -26.01 -4.73
C LYS A 256 -21.54 -26.15 -3.90
N ALA A 257 -20.66 -27.05 -4.29
CA ALA A 257 -19.36 -27.22 -3.62
C ALA A 257 -18.45 -26.01 -3.83
N GLU A 258 -18.41 -25.44 -5.06
CA GLU A 258 -17.65 -24.24 -5.36
C GLU A 258 -18.24 -23.00 -4.68
N GLN A 259 -19.57 -22.87 -4.64
CA GLN A 259 -20.25 -21.80 -3.90
C GLN A 259 -19.88 -21.84 -2.41
N HIS A 260 -19.85 -23.03 -1.82
CA HIS A 260 -19.44 -23.20 -0.43
C HIS A 260 -17.98 -22.82 -0.22
N ALA A 261 -17.08 -23.30 -1.07
CA ALA A 261 -15.66 -22.93 -1.01
C ALA A 261 -15.41 -21.43 -1.22
N TYR A 262 -16.19 -20.78 -2.07
CA TYR A 262 -16.13 -19.33 -2.26
C TYR A 262 -16.63 -18.58 -1.02
N PHE A 263 -17.69 -19.05 -0.39
CA PHE A 263 -18.21 -18.49 0.86
C PHE A 263 -17.19 -18.59 2.00
N GLU A 264 -16.54 -19.75 2.17
CA GLU A 264 -15.45 -19.93 3.12
C GLU A 264 -14.28 -18.96 2.86
N HIS A 265 -13.93 -18.71 1.60
CA HIS A 265 -12.91 -17.75 1.22
C HIS A 265 -13.30 -16.32 1.63
N LEU A 266 -14.55 -15.90 1.38
CA LEU A 266 -15.04 -14.58 1.80
C LEU A 266 -15.01 -14.42 3.33
N ASN A 267 -15.43 -15.45 4.07
CA ASN A 267 -15.38 -15.46 5.53
C ASN A 267 -13.94 -15.32 6.04
N ALA A 268 -13.00 -16.04 5.45
CA ALA A 268 -11.60 -15.95 5.83
C ALA A 268 -11.03 -14.54 5.64
N ILE A 269 -11.35 -13.88 4.52
CA ILE A 269 -10.95 -12.48 4.26
C ILE A 269 -11.58 -11.54 5.29
N MET A 270 -12.86 -11.72 5.62
CA MET A 270 -13.56 -10.89 6.61
C MET A 270 -12.91 -11.01 7.98
N ILE A 271 -12.73 -12.23 8.49
CA ILE A 271 -12.07 -12.47 9.78
C ILE A 271 -10.68 -11.84 9.82
N GLN A 272 -9.92 -11.97 8.73
CA GLN A 272 -8.59 -11.39 8.64
C GLN A 272 -8.60 -9.85 8.69
N ASN A 273 -9.54 -9.21 8.00
CA ASN A 273 -9.72 -7.76 8.04
C ASN A 273 -10.15 -7.28 9.42
N ASP A 274 -11.02 -8.00 10.12
CA ASP A 274 -11.45 -7.69 11.49
C ASP A 274 -10.28 -7.75 12.47
N VAL A 275 -9.44 -8.79 12.38
CA VAL A 275 -8.23 -8.92 13.21
C VAL A 275 -7.27 -7.77 12.97
N LEU A 276 -7.02 -7.41 11.71
CA LEU A 276 -6.13 -6.29 11.36
C LEU A 276 -6.68 -4.95 11.85
N THR A 277 -7.99 -4.74 11.74
CA THR A 277 -8.65 -3.51 12.20
C THR A 277 -8.56 -3.38 13.71
N SER A 278 -8.85 -4.46 14.43
CA SER A 278 -8.74 -4.51 15.91
C SER A 278 -7.31 -4.23 16.37
N ALA A 279 -6.31 -4.89 15.77
CA ALA A 279 -4.90 -4.66 16.12
C ALA A 279 -4.45 -3.21 15.83
N LYS A 280 -4.95 -2.59 14.76
CA LYS A 280 -4.68 -1.19 14.43
C LYS A 280 -5.30 -0.23 15.45
N GLU A 281 -6.55 -0.49 15.87
CA GLU A 281 -7.25 0.31 16.90
C GLU A 281 -6.55 0.21 18.25
N GLU A 282 -6.17 -1.00 18.67
CA GLU A 282 -5.41 -1.23 19.91
C GLU A 282 -4.06 -0.50 19.88
N GLY A 283 -3.29 -0.64 18.81
CA GLY A 283 -2.01 0.06 18.68
C GLY A 283 -2.13 1.57 18.65
N LEU A 284 -3.22 2.11 18.06
CA LEU A 284 -3.51 3.54 18.08
C LEU A 284 -3.83 4.03 19.50
N GLN A 285 -4.65 3.29 20.24
CA GLN A 285 -4.99 3.63 21.64
C GLN A 285 -3.76 3.60 22.54
N GLU A 286 -2.93 2.56 22.42
CA GLU A 286 -1.65 2.47 23.17
C GLU A 286 -0.72 3.64 22.82
N GLY A 287 -0.58 3.96 21.52
CA GLY A 287 0.25 5.08 21.07
C GLY A 287 -0.23 6.43 21.62
N ILE A 288 -1.54 6.68 21.62
CA ILE A 288 -2.14 7.88 22.20
C ILE A 288 -1.86 7.95 23.71
N GLN A 289 -2.06 6.86 24.43
CA GLN A 289 -1.84 6.79 25.89
C GLN A 289 -0.38 7.05 26.24
N GLN A 290 0.56 6.43 25.52
CA GLN A 290 2.00 6.66 25.70
C GLN A 290 2.38 8.11 25.37
N GLY A 291 1.84 8.68 24.29
CA GLY A 291 2.10 10.07 23.91
C GLY A 291 1.60 11.07 24.95
N ILE A 292 0.41 10.85 25.53
CA ILE A 292 -0.13 11.68 26.61
C ILE A 292 0.77 11.59 27.86
N GLN A 293 1.17 10.38 28.24
CA GLN A 293 2.01 10.17 29.42
C GLN A 293 3.38 10.84 29.27
N GLN A 294 4.02 10.70 28.10
CA GLN A 294 5.28 11.38 27.80
C GLN A 294 5.14 12.90 27.78
N GLY A 295 4.06 13.42 27.16
CA GLY A 295 3.77 14.85 27.12
C GLY A 295 3.56 15.44 28.52
N ILE A 296 2.84 14.75 29.41
CA ILE A 296 2.66 15.17 30.82
C ILE A 296 4.00 15.20 31.55
N GLN A 297 4.82 14.15 31.42
CA GLN A 297 6.13 14.11 32.09
C GLN A 297 7.05 15.24 31.64
N GLN A 298 7.13 15.46 30.32
CA GLN A 298 7.93 16.56 29.76
C GLN A 298 7.41 17.93 30.19
N GLY A 299 6.08 18.13 30.18
CA GLY A 299 5.46 19.37 30.66
C GLY A 299 5.72 19.67 32.15
N ILE A 300 5.66 18.63 33.00
CA ILE A 300 5.99 18.78 34.44
C ILE A 300 7.47 19.13 34.62
N GLN A 301 8.36 18.49 33.90
CA GLN A 301 9.79 18.75 33.99
C GLN A 301 10.14 20.18 33.56
N GLN A 302 9.63 20.59 32.40
CA GLN A 302 9.82 21.96 31.88
C GLN A 302 9.21 23.01 32.80
N GLY A 303 7.99 22.76 33.32
CA GLY A 303 7.34 23.66 34.24
C GLY A 303 8.09 23.83 35.58
N ARG A 304 8.72 22.75 36.09
CA ARG A 304 9.58 22.80 37.25
C ARG A 304 10.87 23.59 37.02
N GLU A 305 11.49 23.43 35.86
CA GLU A 305 12.70 24.15 35.46
C GLU A 305 12.42 25.66 35.35
N ILE A 306 11.38 26.04 34.58
CA ILE A 306 10.97 27.43 34.44
C ILE A 306 10.61 28.05 35.81
N GLY A 307 9.76 27.39 36.59
CA GLY A 307 9.36 27.90 37.90
C GLY A 307 10.53 28.02 38.89
N ARG A 308 11.55 27.16 38.76
CA ARG A 308 12.78 27.30 39.56
C ARG A 308 13.61 28.52 39.15
N GLU A 309 13.76 28.75 37.85
CA GLU A 309 14.49 29.92 37.32
C GLU A 309 13.78 31.21 37.68
N GLU A 310 12.46 31.28 37.48
CA GLU A 310 11.64 32.44 37.87
C GLU A 310 11.73 32.72 39.38
N GLY A 311 11.59 31.67 40.21
CA GLY A 311 11.73 31.81 41.67
C GLY A 311 13.09 32.29 42.11
N ILE A 312 14.18 31.85 41.51
CA ILE A 312 15.54 32.34 41.77
C ILE A 312 15.65 33.81 41.37
N GLN A 313 15.10 34.20 40.23
CA GLN A 313 15.16 35.58 39.74
C GLN A 313 14.33 36.52 40.64
N GLU A 314 13.13 36.12 41.06
CA GLU A 314 12.32 36.89 42.00
C GLU A 314 13.03 37.09 43.35
N GLU A 315 13.68 36.05 43.88
CA GLU A 315 14.43 36.14 45.15
C GLU A 315 15.65 37.05 45.04
N ARG A 316 16.37 37.03 43.90
CA ARG A 316 17.47 37.95 43.60
C ARG A 316 17.01 39.40 43.56
N ILE A 317 15.89 39.70 42.87
CA ILE A 317 15.30 41.03 42.80
C ILE A 317 14.87 41.50 44.20
N LYS A 318 14.20 40.64 44.95
CA LYS A 318 13.72 40.95 46.32
C LYS A 318 14.87 41.21 47.29
N THR A 319 15.94 40.41 47.19
CA THR A 319 17.15 40.58 47.98
C THR A 319 17.86 41.90 47.61
N ALA A 320 18.01 42.20 46.31
CA ALA A 320 18.59 43.46 45.87
C ALA A 320 17.80 44.68 46.33
N ALA A 321 16.46 44.66 46.24
CA ALA A 321 15.61 45.73 46.74
C ALA A 321 15.72 45.95 48.27
N ASN A 322 15.87 44.89 49.04
CA ASN A 322 16.08 44.97 50.50
C ASN A 322 17.47 45.55 50.82
N LEU A 323 18.52 45.14 50.16
CA LEU A 323 19.88 45.65 50.32
C LEU A 323 19.98 47.15 49.95
N LYS A 324 19.28 47.55 48.87
CA LYS A 324 19.19 48.95 48.42
C LYS A 324 18.52 49.80 49.48
N LYS A 325 17.47 49.35 50.16
CA LYS A 325 16.81 50.05 51.27
C LYS A 325 17.71 50.20 52.51
N LEU A 326 18.69 49.34 52.65
CA LEU A 326 19.71 49.43 53.77
C LEU A 326 20.92 50.25 53.39
N GLU A 327 20.84 51.02 52.26
CA GLU A 327 21.88 51.89 51.73
C GLU A 327 23.23 51.21 51.45
N ILE A 328 23.19 49.91 51.12
CA ILE A 328 24.37 49.17 50.65
C ILE A 328 24.80 49.63 49.27
N GLU A 329 26.11 49.73 49.05
CA GLU A 329 26.68 50.16 47.74
C GLU A 329 26.24 49.24 46.60
N THR A 330 25.84 49.83 45.42
CA THR A 330 25.32 49.14 44.27
C THR A 330 26.27 48.03 43.77
N SER A 331 27.60 48.26 43.85
CA SER A 331 28.63 47.29 43.50
C SER A 331 28.55 45.98 44.33
N LEU A 332 28.33 46.13 45.61
CA LEU A 332 28.19 45.00 46.54
C LEU A 332 26.85 44.25 46.35
N ILE A 333 25.79 45.01 46.08
CA ILE A 333 24.48 44.42 45.75
C ILE A 333 24.57 43.58 44.44
N ALA A 334 25.24 44.12 43.41
CA ALA A 334 25.47 43.42 42.15
C ALA A 334 26.26 42.11 42.37
N GLN A 335 27.32 42.18 43.19
CA GLN A 335 28.13 41.00 43.52
C GLN A 335 27.33 39.93 44.30
N ALA A 336 26.45 40.36 45.21
CA ALA A 336 25.67 39.45 46.06
C ALA A 336 24.49 38.81 45.34
N THR A 337 23.86 39.53 44.40
CA THR A 337 22.62 39.05 43.74
C THR A 337 22.82 38.61 42.28
N GLY A 338 23.94 39.01 41.65
CA GLY A 338 24.22 38.75 40.24
C GLY A 338 23.38 39.60 39.27
N LEU A 339 22.67 40.63 39.77
CA LEU A 339 21.96 41.61 38.97
C LEU A 339 22.93 42.69 38.47
N THR A 340 22.62 43.25 37.30
CA THR A 340 23.38 44.36 36.77
C THR A 340 23.12 45.64 37.55
N PRO A 341 24.09 46.61 37.57
CA PRO A 341 23.87 47.92 38.22
C PRO A 341 22.62 48.63 37.71
N GLU A 342 22.32 48.55 36.41
CA GLU A 342 21.11 49.15 35.81
C GLU A 342 19.82 48.49 36.35
N GLU A 343 19.79 47.18 36.51
CA GLU A 343 18.64 46.47 37.10
C GLU A 343 18.45 46.90 38.56
N ILE A 344 19.54 47.10 39.32
CA ILE A 344 19.47 47.51 40.71
C ILE A 344 19.02 48.96 40.85
N GLU A 345 19.44 49.85 39.89
CA GLU A 345 18.99 51.25 39.91
C GLU A 345 17.49 51.39 39.63
N ASN A 346 16.91 50.50 38.87
CA ASN A 346 15.49 50.49 38.50
C ASN A 346 14.58 49.79 39.54
N LEU A 347 15.12 49.24 40.63
CA LEU A 347 14.38 48.70 41.76
C LEU A 347 14.09 49.83 42.77
#